data_09fdc3ed6b44edecb569a675d64cbaba
#
_entry.id   09fdc3ed6b44edecb569a675d64cbaba
#
_cell.length_a   1.000
_cell.length_b   1.000
_cell.length_c   1.000
_cell.angle_alpha   90.00
_cell.angle_beta   90.00
_cell.angle_gamma   90.00
#
_symmetry.space_group_name_H-M   'P 1'
#
loop_
_entity.id
_entity.type
_entity.pdbx_description
1 polymer ?
#
loop_
_entity_poly.entity_id
_entity_poly.type
_entity_poly.pdbx_seq_one_letter_code
_entity_poly.pdbx_strand_id
1 'polypeptide(L)'
;MRALVDYSRPRARCLVSDFQVGTAGMTAAGEIFLGVNLEYTHVAFAQTVHAEQFLVSWSRSNSSSPLTTLAVSAAPCGHCRQFMRDFDHQGKLRLLIAGEPELEAEALLPQAFTPRDLGVKESFYAPVVQVEVGTDM
;
A
#
# COMPACT_ATOMS: atom_id res chain seq x y z
N MET A 1 2.73 1.62 14.94
CA MET A 1 2.71 2.02 13.51
C MET A 1 3.53 3.29 13.26
N ARG A 2 3.33 4.40 13.98
CA ARG A 2 4.06 5.68 13.75
C ARG A 2 5.59 5.50 13.75
N ALA A 3 6.18 4.86 14.77
CA ALA A 3 7.62 4.60 14.82
C ALA A 3 8.16 3.80 13.61
N LEU A 4 7.36 2.93 13.03
CA LEU A 4 7.72 2.18 11.83
C LEU A 4 7.69 3.07 10.55
N VAL A 5 6.75 4.01 10.49
CA VAL A 5 6.70 5.02 9.43
C VAL A 5 7.93 5.93 9.52
N ASP A 6 8.27 6.41 10.73
CA ASP A 6 9.46 7.23 10.96
C ASP A 6 10.76 6.47 10.62
N TYR A 7 10.78 5.17 10.89
CA TYR A 7 11.90 4.30 10.52
C TYR A 7 12.03 4.09 9.01
N SER A 8 10.92 3.93 8.29
CA SER A 8 10.93 3.70 6.84
C SER A 8 11.26 4.97 6.04
N ARG A 9 10.69 6.10 6.42
CA ARG A 9 10.75 7.37 5.69
C ARG A 9 12.15 7.78 5.20
N PRO A 10 13.25 7.73 6.01
CA PRO A 10 14.58 8.14 5.55
C PRO A 10 15.18 7.22 4.46
N ARG A 11 14.54 6.09 4.17
CA ARG A 11 14.95 5.14 3.12
C ARG A 11 14.33 5.43 1.76
N ALA A 12 13.44 6.40 1.70
CA ALA A 12 12.85 6.88 0.46
C ALA A 12 13.92 7.44 -0.49
N ARG A 13 13.72 7.24 -1.79
CA ARG A 13 14.60 7.77 -2.84
C ARG A 13 13.85 8.79 -3.67
N CYS A 14 13.95 10.05 -3.26
CA CYS A 14 13.21 11.19 -3.81
C CYS A 14 14.14 12.13 -4.56
N LEU A 15 14.70 11.64 -5.67
CA LEU A 15 15.72 12.33 -6.45
C LEU A 15 15.19 13.59 -7.17
N VAL A 16 13.89 13.74 -7.28
CA VAL A 16 13.22 14.80 -8.03
C VAL A 16 12.49 15.77 -7.11
N SER A 17 11.68 15.25 -6.17
CA SER A 17 10.86 16.09 -5.27
C SER A 17 11.53 16.45 -3.95
N ASP A 18 12.55 15.67 -3.54
CA ASP A 18 13.12 15.71 -2.18
C ASP A 18 12.06 15.49 -1.07
N PHE A 19 10.91 14.94 -1.45
CA PHE A 19 9.78 14.68 -0.54
C PHE A 19 9.69 13.21 -0.14
N GLN A 20 10.29 12.88 1.01
CA GLN A 20 10.31 11.51 1.53
C GLN A 20 8.98 11.11 2.17
N VAL A 21 8.40 10.03 1.68
CA VAL A 21 7.22 9.39 2.26
C VAL A 21 7.58 7.99 2.76
N GLY A 22 7.19 7.70 4.00
CA GLY A 22 7.30 6.38 4.60
C GLY A 22 5.93 5.81 4.91
N THR A 23 5.79 4.50 4.81
CA THR A 23 4.57 3.77 5.17
C THR A 23 4.89 2.53 6.00
N ALA A 24 3.92 2.12 6.80
CA ALA A 24 3.94 0.85 7.52
C ALA A 24 2.54 0.22 7.46
N GLY A 25 2.46 -1.06 7.16
CA GLY A 25 1.20 -1.80 7.08
C GLY A 25 1.20 -3.03 7.96
N MET A 26 0.02 -3.44 8.39
CA MET A 26 -0.19 -4.66 9.17
C MET A 26 -1.28 -5.50 8.52
N THR A 27 -1.02 -6.79 8.34
CA THR A 27 -2.00 -7.75 7.86
C THR A 27 -2.89 -8.26 9.00
N ALA A 28 -3.97 -8.96 8.64
CA ALA A 28 -4.83 -9.64 9.62
C ALA A 28 -4.09 -10.74 10.41
N ALA A 29 -3.02 -11.30 9.86
CA ALA A 29 -2.15 -12.26 10.54
C ALA A 29 -1.10 -11.58 11.47
N GLY A 30 -1.06 -10.24 11.52
CA GLY A 30 -0.11 -9.48 12.33
C GLY A 30 1.27 -9.27 11.68
N GLU A 31 1.43 -9.62 10.42
CA GLU A 31 2.66 -9.38 9.66
C GLU A 31 2.83 -7.90 9.37
N ILE A 32 4.05 -7.40 9.48
CA ILE A 32 4.39 -5.99 9.27
C ILE A 32 5.15 -5.82 7.96
N PHE A 33 4.69 -4.88 7.14
CA PHE A 33 5.34 -4.47 5.90
C PHE A 33 5.68 -2.98 5.96
N LEU A 34 6.77 -2.60 5.31
CA LEU A 34 7.20 -1.21 5.20
C LEU A 34 7.25 -0.80 3.74
N GLY A 35 6.97 0.47 3.46
CA GLY A 35 7.05 1.03 2.13
C GLY A 35 7.64 2.43 2.14
N VAL A 36 8.22 2.80 1.01
CA VAL A 36 8.80 4.13 0.77
C VAL A 36 8.54 4.54 -0.67
N ASN A 37 8.56 5.84 -0.96
CA ASN A 37 8.49 6.28 -2.35
C ASN A 37 9.85 6.20 -3.03
N LEU A 38 9.81 5.81 -4.32
CA LEU A 38 10.97 5.69 -5.20
C LEU A 38 10.70 6.51 -6.46
N GLU A 39 11.49 7.54 -6.65
CA GLU A 39 11.40 8.42 -7.81
C GLU A 39 12.49 8.11 -8.82
N TYR A 40 12.14 8.29 -10.08
CA TYR A 40 13.04 8.11 -11.21
C TYR A 40 13.10 9.41 -12.01
N THR A 41 14.28 9.80 -12.45
CA THR A 41 14.47 10.94 -13.36
C THR A 41 13.83 10.65 -14.70
N HIS A 42 13.30 11.68 -15.35
CA HIS A 42 12.63 11.60 -16.66
C HIS A 42 11.31 10.82 -16.69
N VAL A 43 10.73 10.57 -15.54
CA VAL A 43 9.42 9.89 -15.39
C VAL A 43 8.45 10.82 -14.65
N ALA A 44 7.20 10.89 -15.10
CA ALA A 44 6.18 11.66 -14.41
C ALA A 44 5.91 11.09 -13.00
N PHE A 45 5.64 11.94 -12.02
CA PHE A 45 5.40 11.50 -10.63
C PHE A 45 4.34 10.40 -10.51
N ALA A 46 3.28 10.47 -11.29
CA ALA A 46 2.23 9.44 -11.30
C ALA A 46 2.71 8.06 -11.79
N GLN A 47 3.88 8.00 -12.42
CA GLN A 47 4.49 6.77 -12.93
C GLN A 47 5.68 6.30 -12.09
N THR A 48 6.03 7.05 -11.04
CA THR A 48 6.99 6.60 -10.02
C THR A 48 6.31 5.68 -9.02
N VAL A 49 7.06 5.02 -8.16
CA VAL A 49 6.49 4.15 -7.12
C VAL A 49 6.18 4.99 -5.88
N HIS A 50 4.92 5.14 -5.54
CA HIS A 50 4.50 5.80 -4.31
C HIS A 50 4.65 4.86 -3.11
N ALA A 51 4.84 5.40 -1.93
CA ALA A 51 5.12 4.61 -0.72
C ALA A 51 3.98 3.63 -0.38
N GLU A 52 2.73 4.06 -0.55
CA GLU A 52 1.54 3.23 -0.33
C GLU A 52 1.44 2.11 -1.37
N GLN A 53 1.75 2.39 -2.64
CA GLN A 53 1.77 1.39 -3.71
C GLN A 53 2.86 0.35 -3.46
N PHE A 54 4.05 0.79 -3.04
CA PHE A 54 5.14 -0.10 -2.68
C PHE A 54 4.71 -1.06 -1.58
N LEU A 55 4.16 -0.52 -0.48
CA LEU A 55 3.74 -1.32 0.66
C LEU A 55 2.66 -2.34 0.29
N VAL A 56 1.60 -1.88 -0.40
CA VAL A 56 0.48 -2.75 -0.80
C VAL A 56 0.98 -3.86 -1.72
N SER A 57 1.78 -3.53 -2.73
CA SER A 57 2.32 -4.52 -3.68
C SER A 57 3.25 -5.50 -2.98
N TRP A 58 4.10 -5.02 -2.08
CA TRP A 58 5.04 -5.84 -1.32
C TRP A 58 4.33 -6.79 -0.37
N SER A 59 3.36 -6.30 0.40
CA SER A 59 2.55 -7.15 1.28
C SER A 59 1.81 -8.22 0.49
N ARG A 60 1.26 -7.85 -0.66
CA ARG A 60 0.51 -8.74 -1.53
C ARG A 60 1.36 -9.87 -2.11
N SER A 61 2.60 -9.57 -2.47
CA SER A 61 3.53 -10.56 -3.03
C SER A 61 4.11 -11.51 -1.99
N ASN A 62 4.03 -11.17 -0.69
CA ASN A 62 4.69 -11.90 0.38
C ASN A 62 3.74 -12.42 1.47
N SER A 63 2.45 -12.12 1.39
CA SER A 63 1.45 -12.61 2.34
C SER A 63 0.14 -12.95 1.63
N SER A 64 -0.50 -14.02 2.08
CA SER A 64 -1.89 -14.36 1.72
C SER A 64 -2.91 -13.65 2.62
N SER A 65 -2.45 -13.01 3.70
CA SER A 65 -3.29 -12.31 4.66
C SER A 65 -3.54 -10.87 4.20
N PRO A 66 -4.79 -10.38 4.22
CA PRO A 66 -5.10 -9.03 3.78
C PRO A 66 -4.52 -7.96 4.71
N LEU A 67 -4.13 -6.82 4.15
CA LEU A 67 -3.82 -5.62 4.92
C LEU A 67 -5.07 -5.13 5.64
N THR A 68 -4.95 -4.87 6.93
CA THR A 68 -6.01 -4.31 7.79
C THR A 68 -5.73 -2.88 8.22
N THR A 69 -4.45 -2.51 8.24
CA THR A 69 -4.02 -1.16 8.67
C THR A 69 -2.86 -0.69 7.82
N LEU A 70 -2.89 0.57 7.40
CA LEU A 70 -1.82 1.25 6.71
C LEU A 70 -1.58 2.61 7.37
N ALA A 71 -0.35 2.85 7.80
CA ALA A 71 0.10 4.14 8.33
C ALA A 71 1.00 4.82 7.29
N VAL A 72 0.89 6.15 7.17
CA VAL A 72 1.63 6.94 6.19
C VAL A 72 2.06 8.29 6.77
N SER A 73 3.25 8.77 6.37
CA SER A 73 3.82 10.04 6.87
C SER A 73 3.21 11.29 6.26
N ALA A 74 2.42 11.18 5.18
CA ALA A 74 1.75 12.29 4.51
C ALA A 74 0.41 11.82 3.94
N ALA A 75 -0.50 12.76 3.65
CA ALA A 75 -1.80 12.43 3.06
C ALA A 75 -1.63 11.75 1.69
N PRO A 76 -2.29 10.60 1.45
CA PRO A 76 -2.24 9.91 0.16
C PRO A 76 -2.75 10.78 -0.99
N CYS A 77 -2.04 10.79 -2.11
CA CYS A 77 -2.52 11.45 -3.33
C CYS A 77 -3.72 10.70 -3.94
N GLY A 78 -4.40 11.31 -4.93
CA GLY A 78 -5.58 10.70 -5.57
C GLY A 78 -5.29 9.32 -6.19
N HIS A 79 -4.09 9.14 -6.78
CA HIS A 79 -3.66 7.86 -7.33
C HIS A 79 -3.52 6.78 -6.25
N CYS A 80 -2.90 7.10 -5.11
CA CYS A 80 -2.77 6.16 -4.00
C CYS A 80 -4.12 5.83 -3.36
N ARG A 81 -5.04 6.80 -3.28
CA ARG A 81 -6.41 6.55 -2.79
C ARG A 81 -7.14 5.54 -3.66
N GLN A 82 -7.11 5.69 -4.99
CA GLN A 82 -7.70 4.74 -5.91
C GLN A 82 -7.01 3.38 -5.81
N PHE A 83 -5.67 3.36 -5.81
CA PHE A 83 -4.89 2.14 -5.71
C PHE A 83 -5.23 1.32 -4.45
N MET A 84 -5.35 1.98 -3.30
CA MET A 84 -5.78 1.32 -2.07
C MET A 84 -7.21 0.79 -2.18
N ARG A 85 -8.13 1.53 -2.81
CA ARG A 85 -9.53 1.08 -3.02
C ARG A 85 -9.62 -0.13 -3.94
N ASP A 86 -8.74 -0.26 -4.93
CA ASP A 86 -8.69 -1.41 -5.82
C ASP A 86 -8.29 -2.70 -5.08
N PHE A 87 -7.49 -2.58 -4.04
CA PHE A 87 -7.02 -3.71 -3.21
C PHE A 87 -7.84 -3.95 -1.95
N ASP A 88 -8.53 -2.95 -1.44
CA ASP A 88 -9.36 -3.05 -0.24
C ASP A 88 -10.78 -3.50 -0.59
N HIS A 89 -10.93 -4.80 -0.85
CA HIS A 89 -12.20 -5.39 -1.24
C HIS A 89 -13.34 -5.20 -0.25
N GLN A 90 -13.03 -5.04 1.03
CA GLN A 90 -14.05 -4.90 2.07
C GLN A 90 -14.35 -3.45 2.41
N GLY A 91 -13.54 -2.50 1.91
CA GLY A 91 -13.64 -1.08 2.26
C GLY A 91 -13.24 -0.77 3.70
N LYS A 92 -12.55 -1.70 4.37
CA LYS A 92 -12.25 -1.65 5.81
C LYS A 92 -10.78 -1.40 6.14
N LEU A 93 -9.96 -1.11 5.14
CA LEU A 93 -8.56 -0.76 5.37
C LEU A 93 -8.49 0.50 6.22
N ARG A 94 -7.95 0.37 7.43
CA ARG A 94 -7.75 1.48 8.36
C ARG A 94 -6.52 2.27 7.98
N LEU A 95 -6.67 3.59 7.90
CA LEU A 95 -5.60 4.51 7.56
C LEU A 95 -5.22 5.39 8.77
N LEU A 96 -3.93 5.45 9.02
CA LEU A 96 -3.30 6.27 10.04
C LEU A 96 -2.41 7.31 9.34
N ILE A 97 -2.97 8.44 8.99
CA ILE A 97 -2.24 9.55 8.35
C ILE A 97 -1.60 10.40 9.45
N ALA A 98 -0.34 10.77 9.27
CA ALA A 98 0.35 11.60 10.27
C ALA A 98 -0.38 12.94 10.47
N GLY A 99 -0.70 13.23 11.72
CA GLY A 99 -1.41 14.47 12.11
C GLY A 99 -2.93 14.43 11.96
N GLU A 100 -3.50 13.35 11.41
CA GLU A 100 -4.93 13.21 11.19
C GLU A 100 -5.56 12.13 12.10
N PRO A 101 -6.87 12.20 12.36
CA PRO A 101 -7.61 11.10 12.97
C PRO A 101 -7.56 9.84 12.11
N GLU A 102 -7.68 8.69 12.76
CA GLU A 102 -7.85 7.41 12.06
C GLU A 102 -9.14 7.39 11.25
N LEU A 103 -9.08 6.82 10.03
CA LEU A 103 -10.23 6.69 9.13
C LEU A 103 -10.14 5.42 8.29
N GLU A 104 -11.22 5.05 7.63
CA GLU A 104 -11.22 3.97 6.64
C GLU A 104 -10.86 4.51 5.25
N ALA A 105 -10.19 3.71 4.43
CA ALA A 105 -9.76 4.09 3.08
C ALA A 105 -10.92 4.57 2.21
N GLU A 106 -12.12 4.02 2.42
CA GLU A 106 -13.35 4.42 1.73
C GLU A 106 -13.70 5.90 1.96
N ALA A 107 -13.46 6.41 3.15
CA ALA A 107 -13.75 7.81 3.48
C ALA A 107 -12.86 8.81 2.70
N LEU A 108 -11.66 8.39 2.26
CA LEU A 108 -10.76 9.24 1.46
C LEU A 108 -11.14 9.34 -0.01
N LEU A 109 -11.92 8.40 -0.52
CA LEU A 109 -12.36 8.38 -1.91
C LEU A 109 -13.78 7.81 -1.99
N PRO A 110 -14.79 8.62 -1.59
CA PRO A 110 -16.19 8.20 -1.70
C PRO A 110 -16.59 8.03 -3.17
N GLN A 111 -17.50 7.10 -3.42
CA GLN A 111 -18.00 6.80 -4.78
C GLN A 111 -16.90 6.39 -5.77
N ALA A 112 -15.80 5.82 -5.28
CA ALA A 112 -14.75 5.31 -6.15
C ALA A 112 -15.28 4.16 -7.01
N PHE A 113 -14.91 4.16 -8.30
CA PHE A 113 -15.06 2.98 -9.13
C PHE A 113 -14.08 1.90 -8.65
N THR A 114 -14.57 0.70 -8.39
CA THR A 114 -13.80 -0.40 -7.80
C THR A 114 -14.04 -1.70 -8.56
N PRO A 115 -13.22 -2.73 -8.36
CA PRO A 115 -13.46 -4.05 -8.95
C PRO A 115 -14.85 -4.64 -8.64
N ARG A 116 -15.50 -4.22 -7.56
CA ARG A 116 -16.88 -4.63 -7.24
C ARG A 116 -17.87 -4.17 -8.30
N ASP A 117 -17.67 -2.99 -8.88
CA ASP A 117 -18.52 -2.43 -9.93
C ASP A 117 -18.45 -3.25 -11.23
N LEU A 118 -17.37 -4.03 -11.38
CA LEU A 118 -17.19 -5.01 -12.46
C LEU A 118 -17.71 -6.40 -12.11
N GLY A 119 -18.36 -6.57 -10.97
CA GLY A 119 -18.86 -7.88 -10.51
C GLY A 119 -17.77 -8.84 -10.05
N VAL A 120 -16.54 -8.36 -9.82
CA VAL A 120 -15.45 -9.15 -9.26
C VAL A 120 -15.81 -9.51 -7.82
N LYS A 121 -16.12 -10.77 -7.57
CA LYS A 121 -16.53 -11.28 -6.25
C LYS A 121 -15.36 -11.81 -5.44
N GLU A 122 -14.28 -12.18 -6.09
CA GLU A 122 -13.12 -12.76 -5.45
C GLU A 122 -12.13 -11.68 -5.03
N SER A 123 -11.59 -11.88 -3.86
CA SER A 123 -10.48 -11.11 -3.38
C SER A 123 -9.30 -11.23 -4.36
N PHE A 124 -8.67 -10.12 -4.74
CA PHE A 124 -7.36 -10.14 -5.39
C PHE A 124 -6.29 -10.83 -4.51
N TYR A 125 -6.64 -11.22 -3.32
CA TYR A 125 -5.87 -12.07 -2.44
C TYR A 125 -6.00 -13.55 -2.85
N ALA A 126 -5.68 -13.88 -4.12
CA ALA A 126 -5.42 -15.27 -4.49
C ALA A 126 -4.27 -15.80 -3.63
N PRO A 127 -4.31 -17.06 -3.19
CA PRO A 127 -3.22 -17.62 -2.41
C PRO A 127 -1.91 -17.45 -3.18
N VAL A 128 -0.84 -17.09 -2.45
CA VAL A 128 0.51 -17.09 -3.03
C VAL A 128 0.77 -18.52 -3.51
N VAL A 129 0.94 -18.70 -4.80
CA VAL A 129 1.33 -20.00 -5.35
C VAL A 129 2.74 -20.26 -4.84
N GLN A 130 2.89 -21.19 -3.92
CA GLN A 130 4.21 -21.69 -3.54
C GLN A 130 4.75 -22.48 -4.75
N VAL A 131 5.68 -21.89 -5.45
CA VAL A 131 6.46 -22.59 -6.45
C VAL A 131 7.45 -23.46 -5.68
N GLU A 132 7.23 -24.77 -5.66
CA GLU A 132 8.27 -25.70 -5.26
C GLU A 132 9.39 -25.60 -6.30
N VAL A 133 10.47 -24.95 -5.92
CA VAL A 133 11.69 -24.97 -6.72
C VAL A 133 12.25 -26.39 -6.56
N GLY A 134 12.04 -27.21 -7.60
CA GLY A 134 12.65 -28.54 -7.65
C GLY A 134 14.16 -28.41 -7.44
N THR A 135 14.68 -29.19 -6.51
CA THR A 135 16.11 -29.23 -6.16
C THR A 135 16.94 -30.02 -7.19
N ASP A 136 16.48 -30.12 -8.42
CA ASP A 136 17.26 -30.76 -9.50
C ASP A 136 18.29 -29.75 -10.07
N MET A 137 19.38 -29.63 -9.36
CA MET A 137 20.68 -29.19 -9.91
C MET A 137 21.71 -30.32 -9.77
#